data_be126fa7283de916ae82998851b02fe1
#
_entry.id   be126fa7283de916ae82998851b02fe1
#
_cell.length_a   1.000
_cell.length_b   1.000
_cell.length_c   1.000
_cell.angle_alpha   90.00
_cell.angle_beta   90.00
_cell.angle_gamma   90.00
#
_symmetry.space_group_name_H-M   'P 1'
#
loop_
_entity.id
_entity.type
_entity.pdbx_description
1 polymer ?
#
loop_
_entity_poly.entity_id
_entity_poly.type
_entity_poly.pdbx_seq_one_letter_code
_entity_poly.pdbx_strand_id
1 'polypeptide(L)'
;YTISTQDFIDHLNSLNIDTNVIKENIDDKILEELLGNLISKTLIDMEIEELNIFISENSLADKIKKNKNFLDDNGKFSRIKYEKFLLSANLTAPFFEINLKNNELKKELFSYVGGGIKTPFFLTNNTFKLQTGKLEIDFINLNSIYKKDQDFSESEIKSFINENKDKLKDEYIDFTYVK
;
A
#
# COMPACT_ATOMS: atom_id res chain seq x y z
N TYR A 1 3.00 -26.44 10.92
CA TYR A 1 3.33 -25.84 9.62
C TYR A 1 4.77 -25.33 9.63
N THR A 2 5.49 -25.57 8.55
CA THR A 2 6.87 -25.09 8.37
C THR A 2 6.93 -24.43 6.99
N ILE A 3 7.42 -23.21 6.92
CA ILE A 3 7.68 -22.53 5.65
C ILE A 3 9.12 -22.89 5.24
N SER A 4 9.28 -23.53 4.10
CA SER A 4 10.56 -23.89 3.53
C SER A 4 11.12 -22.78 2.63
N THR A 5 12.39 -22.86 2.30
CA THR A 5 12.99 -21.95 1.29
C THR A 5 12.30 -22.09 -0.07
N GLN A 6 11.84 -23.29 -0.42
CA GLN A 6 11.10 -23.50 -1.67
C GLN A 6 9.77 -22.76 -1.69
N ASP A 7 9.02 -22.77 -0.57
CA ASP A 7 7.76 -22.03 -0.46
C ASP A 7 7.98 -20.52 -0.67
N PHE A 8 9.09 -20.01 -0.16
CA PHE A 8 9.44 -18.60 -0.36
C PHE A 8 9.80 -18.30 -1.82
N ILE A 9 10.57 -19.17 -2.48
CA ILE A 9 10.88 -19.02 -3.91
C ILE A 9 9.62 -19.08 -4.75
N ASP A 10 8.70 -20.01 -4.47
CA ASP A 10 7.45 -20.16 -5.19
C ASP A 10 6.54 -18.94 -4.97
N HIS A 11 6.55 -18.38 -3.75
CA HIS A 11 5.85 -17.14 -3.45
C HIS A 11 6.41 -15.97 -4.28
N LEU A 12 7.73 -15.78 -4.31
CA LEU A 12 8.36 -14.75 -5.11
C LEU A 12 8.00 -14.86 -6.60
N ASN A 13 8.05 -16.08 -7.13
CA ASN A 13 7.67 -16.35 -8.53
C ASN A 13 6.18 -16.01 -8.79
N SER A 14 5.31 -16.25 -7.81
CA SER A 14 3.87 -15.96 -7.93
C SER A 14 3.55 -14.47 -7.97
N LEU A 15 4.42 -13.63 -7.43
CA LEU A 15 4.23 -12.17 -7.40
C LEU A 15 4.60 -11.49 -8.72
N ASN A 16 5.19 -12.21 -9.68
CA ASN A 16 5.67 -11.65 -10.95
C ASN A 16 6.56 -10.39 -10.77
N ILE A 17 7.30 -10.33 -9.68
CA ILE A 17 8.22 -9.21 -9.42
C ILE A 17 9.46 -9.40 -10.29
N ASP A 18 9.86 -8.34 -11.00
CA ASP A 18 11.12 -8.36 -11.75
C ASP A 18 12.29 -8.59 -10.79
N THR A 19 13.09 -9.60 -11.09
CA THR A 19 14.28 -9.94 -10.29
C THR A 19 15.29 -8.80 -10.21
N ASN A 20 15.28 -7.88 -11.17
CA ASN A 20 16.13 -6.69 -11.12
C ASN A 20 15.66 -5.73 -10.02
N VAL A 21 14.35 -5.56 -9.85
CA VAL A 21 13.77 -4.74 -8.78
C VAL A 21 14.16 -5.29 -7.41
N ILE A 22 14.13 -6.63 -7.25
CA ILE A 22 14.57 -7.28 -6.00
C ILE A 22 16.06 -7.03 -5.74
N LYS A 23 16.90 -7.13 -6.78
CA LYS A 23 18.36 -6.92 -6.66
C LYS A 23 18.71 -5.49 -6.31
N GLU A 24 18.03 -4.51 -6.90
CA GLU A 24 18.25 -3.09 -6.66
C GLU A 24 17.83 -2.64 -5.26
N ASN A 25 16.86 -3.31 -4.67
CA ASN A 25 16.30 -2.95 -3.35
C ASN A 25 16.62 -3.98 -2.26
N ILE A 26 17.60 -4.83 -2.45
CA ILE A 26 18.01 -5.86 -1.46
C ILE A 26 18.39 -5.23 -0.13
N ASP A 27 19.02 -4.06 -0.14
CA ASP A 27 19.46 -3.35 1.06
C ASP A 27 18.28 -2.67 1.80
N ASP A 28 17.12 -2.53 1.17
CA ASP A 28 15.91 -1.90 1.72
C ASP A 28 14.97 -2.89 2.45
N LYS A 29 15.50 -4.02 2.89
CA LYS A 29 14.74 -5.05 3.63
C LYS A 29 13.56 -5.65 2.86
N ILE A 30 13.54 -5.52 1.53
CA ILE A 30 12.45 -6.02 0.69
C ILE A 30 12.22 -7.53 0.89
N LEU A 31 13.28 -8.31 1.09
CA LEU A 31 13.17 -9.75 1.32
C LEU A 31 12.51 -10.06 2.67
N GLU A 32 12.79 -9.26 3.70
CA GLU A 32 12.12 -9.39 5.01
C GLU A 32 10.63 -9.07 4.90
N GLU A 33 10.27 -8.05 4.14
CA GLU A 33 8.88 -7.70 3.88
C GLU A 33 8.14 -8.78 3.09
N LEU A 34 8.76 -9.31 2.03
CA LEU A 34 8.19 -10.39 1.23
C LEU A 34 8.03 -11.68 2.02
N LEU A 35 8.99 -11.99 2.90
CA LEU A 35 8.87 -13.12 3.82
C LEU A 35 7.75 -12.88 4.84
N GLY A 36 7.64 -11.67 5.39
CA GLY A 36 6.53 -11.27 6.27
C GLY A 36 5.17 -11.43 5.59
N ASN A 37 5.07 -11.10 4.32
CA ASN A 37 3.86 -11.30 3.51
C ASN A 37 3.53 -12.78 3.33
N LEU A 38 4.53 -13.62 3.06
CA LEU A 38 4.32 -15.07 2.97
C LEU A 38 3.87 -15.67 4.31
N ILE A 39 4.52 -15.28 5.41
CA ILE A 39 4.12 -15.72 6.77
C ILE A 39 2.67 -15.34 7.05
N SER A 40 2.32 -14.08 6.81
CA SER A 40 0.97 -13.57 7.03
C SER A 40 -0.06 -14.31 6.18
N LYS A 41 0.26 -14.57 4.91
CA LYS A 41 -0.57 -15.38 4.01
C LYS A 41 -0.78 -16.78 4.56
N THR A 42 0.30 -17.44 4.97
CA THR A 42 0.25 -18.81 5.51
C THR A 42 -0.60 -18.88 6.78
N LEU A 43 -0.46 -17.92 7.69
CA LEU A 43 -1.29 -17.85 8.91
C LEU A 43 -2.78 -17.70 8.58
N ILE A 44 -3.12 -16.84 7.62
CA ILE A 44 -4.51 -16.66 7.16
C ILE A 44 -5.05 -17.95 6.55
N ASP A 45 -4.26 -18.62 5.72
CA ASP A 45 -4.67 -19.87 5.08
C ASP A 45 -4.89 -21.00 6.13
N MET A 46 -4.05 -21.05 7.18
CA MET A 46 -4.22 -21.96 8.32
C MET A 46 -5.51 -21.70 9.08
N GLU A 47 -5.82 -20.45 9.41
CA GLU A 47 -7.06 -20.08 10.10
C GLU A 47 -8.30 -20.42 9.26
N ILE A 48 -8.23 -20.23 7.94
CA ILE A 48 -9.32 -20.62 7.03
C ILE A 48 -9.54 -22.12 7.07
N GLU A 49 -8.48 -22.93 7.10
CA GLU A 49 -8.56 -24.38 7.20
C GLU A 49 -9.09 -24.82 8.57
N GLU A 50 -8.57 -24.26 9.67
CA GLU A 50 -8.99 -24.62 11.03
C GLU A 50 -10.47 -24.31 11.29
N LEU A 51 -10.94 -23.17 10.79
CA LEU A 51 -12.34 -22.76 10.89
C LEU A 51 -13.26 -23.44 9.85
N ASN A 52 -12.71 -24.30 8.99
CA ASN A 52 -13.43 -24.92 7.88
C ASN A 52 -14.21 -23.94 7.01
N ILE A 53 -13.63 -22.77 6.75
CA ILE A 53 -14.24 -21.78 5.86
C ILE A 53 -14.06 -22.25 4.42
N PHE A 54 -15.16 -22.41 3.72
CA PHE A 54 -15.12 -22.82 2.33
C PHE A 54 -16.11 -22.04 1.47
N ILE A 55 -15.81 -21.94 0.18
CA ILE A 55 -16.71 -21.39 -0.82
C ILE A 55 -16.99 -22.46 -1.87
N SER A 56 -18.28 -22.70 -2.15
CA SER A 56 -18.66 -23.66 -3.17
C SER A 56 -18.36 -23.13 -4.58
N GLU A 57 -18.10 -24.04 -5.52
CA GLU A 57 -17.89 -23.68 -6.94
C GLU A 57 -19.08 -22.90 -7.52
N ASN A 58 -20.30 -23.24 -7.14
CA ASN A 58 -21.49 -22.53 -7.55
C ASN A 58 -21.48 -21.07 -7.04
N SER A 59 -21.11 -20.85 -5.79
CA SER A 59 -21.03 -19.51 -5.22
C SER A 59 -19.93 -18.69 -5.89
N LEU A 60 -18.80 -19.31 -6.22
CA LEU A 60 -17.72 -18.65 -6.95
C LEU A 60 -18.15 -18.29 -8.37
N ALA A 61 -18.76 -19.23 -9.08
CA ALA A 61 -19.31 -19.01 -10.43
C ALA A 61 -20.36 -17.88 -10.43
N ASP A 62 -21.23 -17.84 -9.42
CA ASP A 62 -22.24 -16.79 -9.28
C ASP A 62 -21.59 -15.42 -9.04
N LYS A 63 -20.52 -15.34 -8.26
CA LYS A 63 -19.78 -14.10 -8.06
C LYS A 63 -19.14 -13.60 -9.36
N ILE A 64 -18.57 -14.50 -10.16
CA ILE A 64 -18.02 -14.15 -11.50
C ILE A 64 -19.14 -13.65 -12.40
N LYS A 65 -20.26 -14.39 -12.46
CA LYS A 65 -21.41 -14.02 -13.33
C LYS A 65 -22.08 -12.72 -12.93
N LYS A 66 -22.05 -12.34 -11.65
CA LYS A 66 -22.64 -11.08 -11.14
C LYS A 66 -21.67 -9.90 -11.15
N ASN A 67 -20.41 -10.10 -11.53
CA ASN A 67 -19.45 -9.02 -11.61
C ASN A 67 -19.81 -8.06 -12.75
N LYS A 68 -20.01 -6.79 -12.40
CA LYS A 68 -20.45 -5.73 -13.34
C LYS A 68 -19.55 -5.60 -14.57
N ASN A 69 -18.27 -5.89 -14.44
CA ASN A 69 -17.31 -5.82 -15.54
C ASN A 69 -17.53 -6.90 -16.62
N PHE A 70 -18.24 -7.97 -16.25
CA PHE A 70 -18.50 -9.11 -17.14
C PHE A 70 -19.96 -9.17 -17.62
N LEU A 71 -20.76 -8.15 -17.30
CA LEU A 71 -22.16 -8.08 -17.77
C LEU A 71 -22.24 -7.38 -19.13
N ASP A 72 -23.18 -7.85 -19.95
CA ASP A 72 -23.58 -7.17 -21.18
C ASP A 72 -24.50 -5.98 -20.87
N ASP A 73 -24.96 -5.32 -21.93
CA ASP A 73 -25.84 -4.13 -21.83
C ASP A 73 -27.24 -4.48 -21.28
N ASN A 74 -27.60 -5.78 -21.27
CA ASN A 74 -28.84 -6.31 -20.73
C ASN A 74 -28.66 -6.82 -19.27
N GLY A 75 -27.48 -6.63 -18.68
CA GLY A 75 -27.18 -7.08 -17.31
C GLY A 75 -26.95 -8.58 -17.19
N LYS A 76 -26.73 -9.29 -18.31
CA LYS A 76 -26.41 -10.72 -18.33
C LYS A 76 -24.91 -10.96 -18.46
N PHE A 77 -24.43 -12.07 -17.89
CA PHE A 77 -23.03 -12.45 -18.00
C PHE A 77 -22.62 -12.65 -19.46
N SER A 78 -21.56 -11.94 -19.87
CA SER A 78 -20.96 -12.04 -21.18
C SER A 78 -19.61 -12.76 -21.11
N ARG A 79 -19.56 -13.97 -21.62
CA ARG A 79 -18.33 -14.75 -21.71
C ARG A 79 -17.25 -14.00 -22.51
N ILE A 80 -17.64 -13.28 -23.56
CA ILE A 80 -16.72 -12.51 -24.38
C ILE A 80 -16.05 -11.40 -23.56
N LYS A 81 -16.80 -10.68 -22.71
CA LYS A 81 -16.22 -9.66 -21.83
C LYS A 81 -15.26 -10.27 -20.79
N TYR A 82 -15.62 -11.45 -20.24
CA TYR A 82 -14.77 -12.18 -19.31
C TYR A 82 -13.46 -12.64 -19.96
N GLU A 83 -13.51 -13.26 -21.16
CA GLU A 83 -12.34 -13.70 -21.89
C GLU A 83 -11.44 -12.51 -22.34
N LYS A 84 -12.03 -11.40 -22.78
CA LYS A 84 -11.28 -10.18 -23.08
C LYS A 84 -10.56 -9.62 -21.85
N PHE A 85 -11.20 -9.64 -20.69
CA PHE A 85 -10.57 -9.23 -19.45
C PHE A 85 -9.36 -10.12 -19.13
N LEU A 86 -9.51 -11.44 -19.18
CA LEU A 86 -8.41 -12.36 -18.94
C LEU A 86 -7.23 -12.14 -19.89
N LEU A 87 -7.51 -11.96 -21.17
CA LEU A 87 -6.48 -11.67 -22.18
C LEU A 87 -5.79 -10.32 -21.90
N SER A 88 -6.54 -9.28 -21.58
CA SER A 88 -5.97 -7.96 -21.30
C SER A 88 -5.10 -7.93 -20.05
N ALA A 89 -5.43 -8.77 -19.07
CA ALA A 89 -4.68 -8.91 -17.82
C ALA A 89 -3.57 -9.98 -17.91
N ASN A 90 -3.42 -10.64 -19.05
CA ASN A 90 -2.51 -11.77 -19.24
C ASN A 90 -2.70 -12.89 -18.20
N LEU A 91 -3.95 -13.20 -17.88
CA LEU A 91 -4.35 -14.20 -16.88
C LEU A 91 -5.02 -15.40 -17.56
N THR A 92 -4.84 -16.57 -16.97
CA THR A 92 -5.65 -17.76 -17.30
C THR A 92 -6.88 -17.82 -16.41
N ALA A 93 -7.97 -18.41 -16.90
CA ALA A 93 -9.20 -18.55 -16.11
C ALA A 93 -8.97 -19.30 -14.79
N PRO A 94 -8.27 -20.46 -14.76
CA PRO A 94 -8.01 -21.15 -13.49
C PRO A 94 -7.24 -20.28 -12.49
N PHE A 95 -6.25 -19.52 -12.93
CA PHE A 95 -5.47 -18.64 -12.06
C PHE A 95 -6.34 -17.52 -11.49
N PHE A 96 -7.16 -16.89 -12.32
CA PHE A 96 -8.09 -15.86 -11.87
C PHE A 96 -9.11 -16.40 -10.86
N GLU A 97 -9.68 -17.58 -11.13
CA GLU A 97 -10.69 -18.22 -10.27
C GLU A 97 -10.10 -18.64 -8.92
N ILE A 98 -8.88 -19.18 -8.89
CA ILE A 98 -8.15 -19.49 -7.64
C ILE A 98 -7.90 -18.23 -6.84
N ASN A 99 -7.41 -17.16 -7.46
CA ASN A 99 -7.17 -15.90 -6.77
C ASN A 99 -8.46 -15.28 -6.23
N LEU A 100 -9.54 -15.32 -7.01
CA LEU A 100 -10.85 -14.88 -6.55
C LEU A 100 -11.34 -15.69 -5.36
N LYS A 101 -11.22 -17.03 -5.42
CA LYS A 101 -11.55 -17.92 -4.32
C LYS A 101 -10.78 -17.57 -3.05
N ASN A 102 -9.46 -17.42 -3.15
CA ASN A 102 -8.61 -17.08 -2.00
C ASN A 102 -8.97 -15.71 -1.39
N ASN A 103 -9.27 -14.73 -2.22
CA ASN A 103 -9.71 -13.41 -1.76
C ASN A 103 -11.06 -13.46 -1.05
N GLU A 104 -11.99 -14.25 -1.56
CA GLU A 104 -13.30 -14.42 -0.91
C GLU A 104 -13.19 -15.18 0.41
N LEU A 105 -12.35 -16.23 0.49
CA LEU A 105 -12.08 -16.94 1.75
C LEU A 105 -11.49 -16.03 2.82
N LYS A 106 -10.51 -15.18 2.46
CA LYS A 106 -9.97 -14.17 3.36
C LYS A 106 -11.04 -13.19 3.85
N LYS A 107 -11.89 -12.75 2.94
CA LYS A 107 -12.98 -11.83 3.25
C LYS A 107 -13.99 -12.44 4.22
N GLU A 108 -14.33 -13.72 4.04
CA GLU A 108 -15.18 -14.46 4.97
C GLU A 108 -14.50 -14.58 6.35
N LEU A 109 -13.22 -14.97 6.41
CA LEU A 109 -12.47 -15.03 7.67
C LEU A 109 -12.54 -13.70 8.41
N PHE A 110 -12.19 -12.59 7.75
CA PHE A 110 -12.25 -11.28 8.38
C PHE A 110 -13.65 -10.84 8.77
N SER A 111 -14.68 -11.29 8.03
CA SER A 111 -16.07 -11.09 8.42
C SER A 111 -16.43 -11.83 9.70
N TYR A 112 -15.95 -13.06 9.88
CA TYR A 112 -16.12 -13.82 11.12
C TYR A 112 -15.41 -13.15 12.30
N VAL A 113 -14.13 -12.80 12.13
CA VAL A 113 -13.34 -12.14 13.18
C VAL A 113 -13.94 -10.78 13.56
N GLY A 114 -14.43 -10.03 12.56
CA GLY A 114 -15.09 -8.75 12.77
C GLY A 114 -16.53 -8.85 13.30
N GLY A 115 -17.05 -10.08 13.60
CA GLY A 115 -18.42 -10.27 14.07
C GLY A 115 -19.48 -9.84 13.06
N GLY A 116 -19.14 -9.82 11.76
CA GLY A 116 -20.06 -9.39 10.69
C GLY A 116 -20.34 -7.88 10.67
N ILE A 117 -19.58 -7.10 11.42
CA ILE A 117 -19.73 -5.63 11.45
C ILE A 117 -19.42 -5.05 10.07
N LYS A 118 -20.40 -4.38 9.49
CA LYS A 118 -20.22 -3.64 8.23
C LYS A 118 -19.83 -2.21 8.52
N THR A 119 -18.79 -1.74 7.87
CA THR A 119 -18.38 -0.34 7.97
C THR A 119 -19.53 0.56 7.50
N PRO A 120 -19.92 1.58 8.28
CA PRO A 120 -20.94 2.55 7.88
C PRO A 120 -20.58 3.21 6.55
N PHE A 121 -21.56 3.37 5.67
CA PHE A 121 -21.35 3.94 4.33
C PHE A 121 -20.71 5.33 4.36
N PHE A 122 -21.07 6.17 5.34
CA PHE A 122 -20.48 7.51 5.46
C PHE A 122 -18.96 7.45 5.71
N LEU A 123 -18.49 6.46 6.53
CA LEU A 123 -17.06 6.31 6.82
C LEU A 123 -16.30 5.84 5.60
N THR A 124 -16.83 4.84 4.88
CA THR A 124 -16.25 4.37 3.62
C THR A 124 -16.17 5.51 2.59
N ASN A 125 -17.24 6.30 2.46
CA ASN A 125 -17.29 7.42 1.53
C ASN A 125 -16.31 8.55 1.90
N ASN A 126 -16.16 8.86 3.19
CA ASN A 126 -15.20 9.85 3.65
C ASN A 126 -13.75 9.38 3.41
N THR A 127 -13.44 8.13 3.73
CA THR A 127 -12.11 7.56 3.47
C THR A 127 -11.79 7.58 1.97
N PHE A 128 -12.75 7.19 1.13
CA PHE A 128 -12.59 7.24 -0.32
C PHE A 128 -12.33 8.67 -0.80
N LYS A 129 -13.11 9.67 -0.34
CA LYS A 129 -12.90 11.07 -0.68
C LYS A 129 -11.53 11.60 -0.26
N LEU A 130 -11.04 11.20 0.91
CA LEU A 130 -9.72 11.60 1.40
C LEU A 130 -8.59 10.99 0.56
N GLN A 131 -8.74 9.72 0.16
CA GLN A 131 -7.72 9.02 -0.63
C GLN A 131 -7.70 9.41 -2.11
N THR A 132 -8.87 9.75 -2.67
CA THR A 132 -9.01 10.07 -4.10
C THR A 132 -9.16 11.56 -4.37
N GLY A 133 -9.24 12.39 -3.32
CA GLY A 133 -9.36 13.84 -3.43
C GLY A 133 -8.12 14.43 -4.12
N LYS A 134 -8.36 15.22 -5.16
CA LYS A 134 -7.32 16.03 -5.76
C LYS A 134 -7.22 17.33 -4.97
N LEU A 135 -6.01 17.66 -4.55
CA LEU A 135 -5.71 18.96 -3.94
C LEU A 135 -5.10 19.85 -5.02
N GLU A 136 -5.68 20.99 -5.25
CA GLU A 136 -5.05 22.07 -5.99
C GLU A 136 -4.26 22.90 -4.97
N ILE A 137 -2.97 22.99 -5.17
CA ILE A 137 -2.07 23.72 -4.29
C ILE A 137 -1.44 24.84 -5.08
N ASP A 138 -1.72 26.07 -4.67
CA ASP A 138 -0.98 27.24 -5.12
C ASP A 138 0.22 27.45 -4.20
N PHE A 139 1.40 27.54 -4.77
CA PHE A 139 2.60 27.83 -4.00
C PHE A 139 3.27 29.10 -4.52
N ILE A 140 3.75 29.90 -3.58
CA ILE A 140 4.55 31.07 -3.89
C ILE A 140 6.00 30.73 -3.55
N ASN A 141 6.86 30.79 -4.55
CA ASN A 141 8.29 30.61 -4.33
C ASN A 141 8.88 31.89 -3.74
N LEU A 142 9.16 31.87 -2.45
CA LEU A 142 9.70 33.02 -1.74
C LEU A 142 11.18 33.28 -2.04
N ASN A 143 11.90 32.37 -2.68
CA ASN A 143 13.33 32.56 -3.01
C ASN A 143 13.61 33.76 -3.89
N SER A 144 12.62 34.22 -4.65
CA SER A 144 12.74 35.48 -5.45
C SER A 144 12.51 36.75 -4.64
N ILE A 145 11.95 36.63 -3.43
CA ILE A 145 11.59 37.74 -2.55
C ILE A 145 12.67 37.93 -1.49
N TYR A 146 13.29 36.81 -1.05
CA TYR A 146 14.37 36.88 -0.09
C TYR A 146 15.65 37.40 -0.74
N LYS A 147 16.29 38.38 -0.07
CA LYS A 147 17.64 38.80 -0.41
C LYS A 147 18.61 37.63 -0.22
N LYS A 148 19.56 37.48 -1.14
CA LYS A 148 20.64 36.51 -1.00
C LYS A 148 21.70 37.09 -0.03
N ASP A 149 22.54 36.22 0.52
CA ASP A 149 23.60 36.61 1.47
C ASP A 149 24.47 37.74 0.92
N GLN A 150 24.69 37.79 -0.39
CA GLN A 150 25.47 38.81 -1.10
C GLN A 150 24.76 40.18 -1.22
N ASP A 151 23.44 40.22 -0.96
CA ASP A 151 22.62 41.43 -1.12
C ASP A 151 22.53 42.24 0.20
N PHE A 152 23.18 41.79 1.28
CA PHE A 152 23.22 42.47 2.56
C PHE A 152 24.55 43.23 2.71
N SER A 153 24.47 44.51 2.99
CA SER A 153 25.63 45.30 3.34
C SER A 153 26.13 44.99 4.77
N GLU A 154 27.44 45.17 5.01
CA GLU A 154 28.00 44.99 6.36
C GLU A 154 27.31 45.86 7.42
N SER A 155 26.83 47.04 7.04
CA SER A 155 26.10 47.94 7.94
C SER A 155 24.72 47.38 8.33
N GLU A 156 23.99 46.77 7.39
CA GLU A 156 22.72 46.12 7.66
C GLU A 156 22.88 44.91 8.58
N ILE A 157 23.93 44.11 8.34
CA ILE A 157 24.25 42.94 9.19
C ILE A 157 24.59 43.38 10.61
N LYS A 158 25.44 44.40 10.76
CA LYS A 158 25.81 44.94 12.09
C LYS A 158 24.63 45.54 12.84
N SER A 159 23.72 46.23 12.15
CA SER A 159 22.50 46.77 12.75
C SER A 159 21.60 45.65 13.25
N PHE A 160 21.39 44.63 12.42
CA PHE A 160 20.58 43.48 12.76
C PHE A 160 21.12 42.69 13.97
N ILE A 161 22.45 42.48 14.00
CA ILE A 161 23.11 41.82 15.14
C ILE A 161 22.91 42.64 16.42
N ASN A 162 23.04 43.97 16.35
CA ASN A 162 22.89 44.84 17.51
C ASN A 162 21.43 44.85 18.04
N GLU A 163 20.45 44.86 17.16
CA GLU A 163 19.04 44.86 17.51
C GLU A 163 18.56 43.49 18.06
N ASN A 164 19.22 42.41 17.66
CA ASN A 164 18.81 41.05 18.04
C ASN A 164 19.85 40.34 18.93
N LYS A 165 20.72 41.07 19.60
CA LYS A 165 21.81 40.53 20.43
C LYS A 165 21.39 39.43 21.38
N ASP A 166 20.24 39.58 22.01
CA ASP A 166 19.75 38.61 23.04
C ASP A 166 19.18 37.34 22.43
N LYS A 167 18.73 37.42 21.16
CA LYS A 167 18.18 36.26 20.42
C LYS A 167 19.27 35.46 19.70
N LEU A 168 20.43 36.11 19.44
CA LEU A 168 21.54 35.52 18.68
C LEU A 168 22.67 35.00 19.60
N LYS A 169 22.42 34.89 20.90
CA LYS A 169 23.37 34.32 21.86
C LYS A 169 23.07 32.88 22.08
N ASP A 170 24.04 32.01 21.81
CA ASP A 170 24.01 30.62 22.23
C ASP A 170 24.87 30.45 23.48
N GLU A 171 24.34 29.78 24.50
CA GLU A 171 25.12 29.43 25.68
C GLU A 171 25.77 28.06 25.42
N TYR A 172 27.09 28.05 25.39
CA TYR A 172 27.88 26.84 25.33
C TYR A 172 28.37 26.48 26.72
N ILE A 173 28.17 25.21 27.12
CA ILE A 173 28.75 24.66 28.35
C ILE A 173 29.91 23.76 27.93
N ASP A 174 31.14 24.19 28.21
CA ASP A 174 32.31 23.35 28.06
C ASP A 174 32.44 22.47 29.31
N PHE A 175 32.49 21.18 29.12
CA PHE A 175 32.76 20.24 30.22
C PHE A 175 33.91 19.30 29.86
N THR A 176 34.79 19.09 30.84
CA THR A 176 35.86 18.13 30.73
C THR A 176 35.54 16.95 31.63
N TYR A 177 35.63 15.73 31.11
CA TYR A 177 35.49 14.53 31.90
C TYR A 177 36.80 13.77 31.94
N VAL A 178 37.08 13.16 33.06
CA VAL A 178 38.22 12.25 33.27
C VAL A 178 37.68 10.83 33.16
N LYS A 179 38.41 10.01 32.40
CA LYS A 179 38.05 8.61 32.17
C LYS A 179 38.61 7.72 33.25
#